data_7f2295fc47941b7713f08e106bb9dd32
#
_entry.id   7f2295fc47941b7713f08e106bb9dd32
#
_cell.length_a   1.000
_cell.length_b   1.000
_cell.length_c   1.000
_cell.angle_alpha   90.00
_cell.angle_beta   90.00
_cell.angle_gamma   90.00
#
_symmetry.space_group_name_H-M   'P 1'
#
loop_
_entity.id
_entity.type
_entity.pdbx_description
1 polymer ?
#
loop_
_entity_poly.entity_id
_entity_poly.type
_entity_poly.pdbx_seq_one_letter_code
_entity_poly.pdbx_strand_id
1 'polypeptide(L)' 'MRLRITPMNAYDGCIPVTVYMVQKYVGGCIFGKWVNIKGFSDKEKAEALMSLLKH' A
#
# COMPACT_ATOMS: atom_id res chain seq x y z
N MET A 1 -4.14 -7.24 12.33
CA MET A 1 -3.46 -7.23 11.02
C MET A 1 -2.69 -5.93 10.87
N ARG A 2 -1.45 -6.01 10.46
CA ARG A 2 -0.63 -4.82 10.24
C ARG A 2 -0.78 -4.32 8.81
N LEU A 3 -1.00 -3.04 8.68
CA LEU A 3 -1.16 -2.38 7.39
C LEU A 3 -0.28 -1.16 7.33
N ARG A 4 0.16 -0.82 6.14
CA ARG A 4 0.92 0.41 5.92
C ARG A 4 0.69 0.94 4.51
N ILE A 5 0.95 2.23 4.34
CA ILE A 5 0.93 2.87 3.04
C ILE A 5 2.36 3.25 2.69
N THR A 6 2.83 2.79 1.54
CA THR A 6 4.19 3.06 1.08
C THR A 6 4.13 3.83 -0.24
N PRO A 7 4.68 5.03 -0.31
CA PRO A 7 4.76 5.76 -1.58
C PRO A 7 5.77 5.09 -2.50
N MET A 8 5.39 4.90 -3.75
CA MET A 8 6.25 4.30 -4.76
C MET A 8 6.27 5.17 -6.00
N ASN A 9 7.44 5.28 -6.61
CA ASN A 9 7.58 5.99 -7.86
C ASN A 9 7.19 5.07 -9.02
N ALA A 10 6.34 5.57 -9.89
CA ALA A 10 5.91 4.85 -11.08
C ALA A 10 5.91 5.80 -12.27
N TYR A 11 5.65 5.27 -13.45
CA TYR A 11 5.58 6.08 -14.66
C TYR A 11 4.28 5.78 -15.39
N ASP A 12 3.62 6.86 -15.78
CA ASP A 12 2.46 6.77 -16.68
C ASP A 12 2.95 7.28 -18.04
N GLY A 13 3.37 6.34 -18.90
CA GLY A 13 4.08 6.69 -20.10
C GLY A 13 5.45 7.25 -19.74
N CYS A 14 5.69 8.53 -20.05
CA CYS A 14 6.94 9.21 -19.70
C CYS A 14 6.80 10.14 -18.51
N ILE A 15 5.63 10.20 -17.89
CA ILE A 15 5.35 11.11 -16.78
C ILE A 15 5.56 10.39 -15.45
N PRO A 16 6.45 10.91 -14.58
CA PRO A 16 6.63 10.31 -13.26
C PRO A 16 5.40 10.58 -12.38
N VAL A 17 4.93 9.55 -11.71
CA VAL A 17 3.79 9.66 -10.80
C VAL A 17 4.12 8.94 -9.50
N THR A 18 3.44 9.33 -8.42
CA THR A 18 3.57 8.68 -7.13
C THR A 18 2.34 7.81 -6.89
N VAL A 19 2.57 6.55 -6.57
CA VAL A 19 1.51 5.59 -6.25
C VAL A 19 1.62 5.25 -4.77
N TYR A 20 0.50 5.33 -4.07
CA TYR A 20 0.43 4.95 -2.65
C TYR A 20 -0.03 3.51 -2.56
N MET A 21 0.90 2.63 -2.23
CA MET A 21 0.64 1.20 -2.16
C MET A 21 0.21 0.82 -0.75
N VAL A 22 -0.97 0.22 -0.63
CA VAL A 22 -1.44 -0.33 0.63
C VAL A 22 -0.88 -1.74 0.75
N GLN A 23 -0.19 -2.01 1.86
CA GLN A 23 0.47 -3.29 2.10
C GLN A 23 0.01 -3.87 3.42
N LYS A 24 -0.07 -5.20 3.48
CA LYS A 24 -0.33 -5.92 4.71
C LYS A 24 0.87 -6.78 5.08
N TYR A 25 1.08 -6.96 6.37
CA TYR A 25 2.13 -7.83 6.87
C TYR A 25 1.61 -9.26 6.97
N VAL A 26 2.31 -10.18 6.35
CA VAL A 26 1.95 -11.61 6.35
C VAL A 26 3.14 -12.39 6.88
N GLY A 27 2.91 -13.27 7.85
CA GLY A 27 3.94 -14.13 8.40
C GLY A 27 4.01 -14.08 9.92
N GLY A 28 4.93 -14.84 10.47
CA GLY A 28 5.16 -14.90 11.91
C GLY A 28 6.18 -13.90 12.39
N CYS A 29 6.64 -14.10 13.64
CA CYS A 29 7.57 -13.17 14.27
C CYS A 29 8.95 -13.17 13.63
N ILE A 30 9.34 -14.28 13.02
CA ILE A 30 10.69 -14.44 12.47
C ILE A 30 10.69 -14.26 10.95
N PHE A 31 9.72 -14.85 10.28
CA PHE A 31 9.60 -14.80 8.83
C PHE A 31 8.30 -14.12 8.44
N GLY A 32 8.39 -12.88 8.06
CA GLY A 32 7.24 -12.15 7.60
C GLY A 32 7.61 -11.28 6.41
N LYS A 33 6.62 -10.89 5.65
CA LYS A 33 6.83 -10.00 4.52
C LYS A 33 5.62 -9.10 4.32
N TRP A 34 5.87 -7.97 3.69
CA TRP A 34 4.82 -7.05 3.29
C TRP A 34 4.32 -7.45 1.91
N VAL A 35 3.01 -7.60 1.79
CA VAL A 35 2.36 -7.98 0.54
C VAL A 35 1.54 -6.81 0.05
N ASN A 36 1.69 -6.48 -1.23
CA ASN A 36 0.92 -5.42 -1.86
C ASN A 36 -0.53 -5.84 -2.01
N ILE A 37 -1.44 -5.00 -1.53
CA ILE A 37 -2.88 -5.23 -1.69
C ILE A 37 -3.38 -4.46 -2.91
N LYS A 38 -3.19 -3.15 -2.91
CA LYS A 38 -3.65 -2.29 -3.99
C LYS A 38 -2.92 -0.96 -3.96
N GLY A 39 -2.66 -0.42 -5.15
CA GLY A 39 -2.06 0.89 -5.30
C GLY A 39 -3.10 1.94 -5.67
N PHE A 40 -2.90 3.16 -5.17
CA PHE A 40 -3.76 4.29 -5.45
C PHE A 40 -2.93 5.50 -5.84
N SER A 41 -3.47 6.32 -6.73
CA SER A 41 -2.83 7.59 -7.06
C SER A 41 -3.04 8.65 -5.98
N ASP A 42 -4.07 8.47 -5.15
CA ASP A 42 -4.40 9.41 -4.07
C ASP A 42 -4.22 8.77 -2.70
N LYS A 43 -3.54 9.50 -1.82
CA LYS A 43 -3.32 9.04 -0.46
C LYS A 43 -4.63 8.85 0.30
N GLU A 44 -5.59 9.73 0.08
CA GLU A 44 -6.89 9.64 0.73
C GLU A 44 -7.59 8.32 0.42
N LYS A 45 -7.53 7.88 -0.84
CA LYS A 45 -8.13 6.60 -1.23
C LYS A 45 -7.42 5.42 -0.58
N ALA A 46 -6.10 5.49 -0.47
CA ALA A 46 -5.33 4.45 0.22
C ALA A 46 -5.70 4.40 1.70
N GLU A 47 -5.85 5.55 2.35
CA GLU A 47 -6.27 5.60 3.75
C GLU A 47 -7.69 5.08 3.94
N ALA A 48 -8.58 5.36 2.99
CA ALA A 48 -9.95 4.86 3.05
C ALA A 48 -9.99 3.32 3.00
N LEU A 49 -9.20 2.72 2.10
CA LEU A 49 -9.10 1.26 2.06
C LEU A 49 -8.52 0.70 3.35
N MET A 50 -7.49 1.35 3.86
CA MET A 50 -6.85 0.95 5.10
C MET A 50 -7.83 0.97 6.27
N SER A 51 -8.67 2.00 6.33
CA SER A 51 -9.70 2.10 7.35
C SER A 51 -10.72 0.98 7.27
N LEU A 52 -11.11 0.60 6.05
CA LEU A 52 -12.04 -0.52 5.84
C LEU A 52 -11.42 -1.84 6.27
N LEU A 53 -10.14 -2.03 6.01
CA LEU A 53 -9.46 -3.28 6.36
C LEU A 53 -9.19 -3.43 7.85
N LYS A 54 -9.18 -2.32 8.58
CA LYS A 54 -8.96 -2.35 10.02
C LYS A 54 -10.20 -2.71 10.83
N HIS A 55 -11.34 -2.69 10.22
CA HIS A 55 -12.60 -3.02 10.91
C HIS A 55 -12.94 -4.51 10.87
#